data_c6046c783a102c934a202bad81791dcc
#
_entry.id   c6046c783a102c934a202bad81791dcc
#
_cell.length_a   1.000
_cell.length_b   1.000
_cell.length_c   1.000
_cell.angle_alpha   90.00
_cell.angle_beta   90.00
_cell.angle_gamma   90.00
#
_symmetry.space_group_name_H-M   'P 1'
#
loop_
_entity.id
_entity.type
_entity.pdbx_description
1 polymer ?
#
loop_
_entity_poly.entity_id
_entity_poly.type
_entity_poly.pdbx_seq_one_letter_code
_entity_poly.pdbx_strand_id
1 'polypeptide(L)'
;MSSKRLDNREMVELQPAHGLWSLYAPEKAEYAFRATDEATARRWQSEVRPALLEALGFGVLPPAELAPQQIEVVDRGDYTREKVLIRTWQHALMPVYILKPKGTTGRLPVAIAFNGHGYGVKDIIGLWEDGEERYTPDGYHKDFAVELCRRGFLVAAPEISCFGERQTDFSYLNPLIGQSAPTTCDHTSKLAFYLGGSAIGLRVHDGRRLIDYLAMRPDADVERLGAMGISGGGLHTFFSVCVDERIKASVISGYYCTFKDSILAMAHCMCNFVPGLHRFGEMYDLVGLIAPRPLLVEAGSRDGIFPIEAVKTSVARAREVYSLWGAADRVEADFFEGRHQISGRRAYDFLWEKLVG
;
A
#
# COMPACT_ATOMS: atom_id res chain seq x y z
N MET A 1 -26.51 -12.26 -50.59
CA MET A 1 -25.38 -12.86 -49.87
C MET A 1 -25.86 -13.14 -48.45
N SER A 2 -25.93 -14.42 -48.04
CA SER A 2 -26.29 -14.76 -46.68
C SER A 2 -25.16 -14.37 -45.72
N SER A 3 -25.44 -13.48 -44.77
CA SER A 3 -24.46 -13.16 -43.74
C SER A 3 -24.23 -14.40 -42.85
N LYS A 4 -23.02 -14.97 -42.87
CA LYS A 4 -22.64 -16.05 -41.95
C LYS A 4 -22.84 -15.54 -40.51
N ARG A 5 -23.65 -16.20 -39.68
CA ARG A 5 -23.68 -15.96 -38.25
C ARG A 5 -22.43 -16.59 -37.63
N LEU A 6 -21.71 -15.82 -36.87
CA LEU A 6 -20.57 -16.34 -36.09
C LEU A 6 -21.06 -17.31 -35.01
N ASP A 7 -20.31 -18.39 -34.78
CA ASP A 7 -20.58 -19.30 -33.68
C ASP A 7 -20.09 -18.70 -32.33
N ASN A 8 -20.42 -19.36 -31.21
CA ASN A 8 -20.05 -18.86 -29.86
C ASN A 8 -18.54 -18.74 -29.68
N ARG A 9 -17.72 -19.59 -30.30
CA ARG A 9 -16.27 -19.51 -30.23
C ARG A 9 -15.74 -18.31 -31.01
N GLU A 10 -16.21 -18.15 -32.26
CA GLU A 10 -15.86 -16.99 -33.08
C GLU A 10 -16.28 -15.67 -32.40
N MET A 11 -17.45 -15.64 -31.72
CA MET A 11 -17.91 -14.48 -30.93
C MET A 11 -17.01 -14.13 -29.76
N VAL A 12 -16.45 -15.13 -29.07
CA VAL A 12 -15.48 -14.92 -27.98
C VAL A 12 -14.15 -14.40 -28.51
N GLU A 13 -13.70 -14.92 -29.66
CA GLU A 13 -12.44 -14.49 -30.30
C GLU A 13 -12.50 -13.03 -30.83
N LEU A 14 -13.69 -12.45 -30.98
CA LEU A 14 -13.84 -11.02 -31.27
C LEU A 14 -13.49 -10.11 -30.09
N GLN A 15 -13.35 -10.65 -28.86
CA GLN A 15 -13.09 -9.89 -27.67
C GLN A 15 -11.59 -9.77 -27.39
N PRO A 16 -10.94 -8.59 -27.53
CA PRO A 16 -9.51 -8.44 -27.29
C PRO A 16 -9.08 -8.86 -25.88
N ALA A 17 -9.94 -8.64 -24.88
CA ALA A 17 -9.67 -9.04 -23.51
C ALA A 17 -9.51 -10.57 -23.37
N HIS A 18 -10.29 -11.37 -24.12
CA HIS A 18 -10.13 -12.82 -24.14
C HIS A 18 -8.74 -13.23 -24.67
N GLY A 19 -8.29 -12.60 -25.75
CA GLY A 19 -6.94 -12.80 -26.29
C GLY A 19 -5.85 -12.40 -25.28
N LEU A 20 -6.02 -11.28 -24.57
CA LEU A 20 -5.06 -10.84 -23.54
C LEU A 20 -5.01 -11.83 -22.35
N TRP A 21 -6.16 -12.36 -21.92
CA TRP A 21 -6.19 -13.39 -20.86
C TRP A 21 -5.41 -14.67 -21.23
N SER A 22 -5.36 -15.04 -22.52
CA SER A 22 -4.56 -16.20 -22.97
C SER A 22 -3.04 -15.98 -22.82
N LEU A 23 -2.60 -14.74 -22.67
CA LEU A 23 -1.20 -14.37 -22.43
C LEU A 23 -0.85 -14.29 -20.94
N TYR A 24 -1.85 -14.36 -20.06
CA TYR A 24 -1.63 -14.33 -18.62
C TYR A 24 -1.02 -15.65 -18.15
N ALA A 25 0.26 -15.63 -17.82
CA ALA A 25 1.05 -16.80 -17.44
C ALA A 25 2.07 -16.41 -16.35
N PRO A 26 1.63 -16.12 -15.10
CA PRO A 26 2.49 -15.63 -14.04
C PRO A 26 3.62 -16.62 -13.72
N GLU A 27 3.40 -17.92 -13.87
CA GLU A 27 4.43 -18.97 -13.70
C GLU A 27 5.58 -18.88 -14.71
N LYS A 28 5.38 -18.19 -15.85
CA LYS A 28 6.40 -17.94 -16.88
C LYS A 28 7.05 -16.57 -16.76
N ALA A 29 6.61 -15.75 -15.82
CA ALA A 29 7.14 -14.40 -15.65
C ALA A 29 8.64 -14.42 -15.40
N GLU A 30 9.34 -13.40 -15.91
CA GLU A 30 10.81 -13.27 -15.85
C GLU A 30 11.32 -13.37 -14.41
N TYR A 31 10.65 -12.68 -13.49
CA TYR A 31 10.99 -12.58 -12.08
C TYR A 31 10.07 -13.37 -11.15
N ALA A 32 9.29 -14.34 -11.67
CA ALA A 32 8.50 -15.23 -10.80
C ALA A 32 9.39 -15.92 -9.77
N PHE A 33 8.88 -16.12 -8.56
CA PHE A 33 9.64 -16.74 -7.48
C PHE A 33 9.80 -18.24 -7.70
N ARG A 34 11.04 -18.68 -7.99
CA ARG A 34 11.41 -20.09 -8.29
C ARG A 34 12.52 -20.61 -7.41
N ALA A 35 12.85 -19.89 -6.32
CA ALA A 35 13.88 -20.35 -5.40
C ALA A 35 13.46 -21.65 -4.71
N THR A 36 14.43 -22.52 -4.44
CA THR A 36 14.22 -23.82 -3.80
C THR A 36 14.89 -23.92 -2.43
N ASP A 37 15.69 -22.92 -2.08
CA ASP A 37 16.40 -22.79 -0.81
C ASP A 37 16.64 -21.32 -0.46
N GLU A 38 17.10 -21.05 0.77
CA GLU A 38 17.36 -19.70 1.25
C GLU A 38 18.40 -18.95 0.40
N ALA A 39 19.46 -19.63 -0.04
CA ALA A 39 20.55 -18.97 -0.77
C ALA A 39 20.07 -18.46 -2.15
N THR A 40 19.32 -19.28 -2.87
CA THR A 40 18.70 -18.90 -4.15
C THR A 40 17.60 -17.84 -3.97
N ALA A 41 16.84 -17.90 -2.86
CA ALA A 41 15.85 -16.89 -2.54
C ALA A 41 16.48 -15.52 -2.24
N ARG A 42 17.58 -15.47 -1.48
CA ARG A 42 18.32 -14.22 -1.22
C ARG A 42 18.93 -13.63 -2.50
N ARG A 43 19.42 -14.46 -3.40
CA ARG A 43 19.90 -14.02 -4.71
C ARG A 43 18.76 -13.40 -5.51
N TRP A 44 17.62 -14.09 -5.58
CA TRP A 44 16.42 -13.58 -6.23
C TRP A 44 15.99 -12.23 -5.66
N GLN A 45 15.99 -12.06 -4.32
CA GLN A 45 15.68 -10.77 -3.68
C GLN A 45 16.62 -9.66 -4.14
N SER A 46 17.92 -9.93 -4.27
CA SER A 46 18.92 -8.93 -4.68
C SER A 46 18.77 -8.50 -6.15
N GLU A 47 18.30 -9.39 -7.01
CA GLU A 47 18.03 -9.12 -8.43
C GLU A 47 16.68 -8.43 -8.64
N VAL A 48 15.64 -8.92 -7.97
CA VAL A 48 14.27 -8.51 -8.27
C VAL A 48 13.89 -7.20 -7.60
N ARG A 49 14.43 -6.89 -6.42
CA ARG A 49 14.12 -5.62 -5.74
C ARG A 49 14.49 -4.38 -6.55
N PRO A 50 15.71 -4.27 -7.13
CA PRO A 50 16.04 -3.16 -8.03
C PRO A 50 15.16 -3.12 -9.29
N ALA A 51 14.87 -4.28 -9.89
CA ALA A 51 14.02 -4.37 -11.08
C ALA A 51 12.57 -3.88 -10.77
N LEU A 52 12.05 -4.20 -9.58
CA LEU A 52 10.74 -3.71 -9.14
C LEU A 52 10.75 -2.19 -8.93
N LEU A 53 11.81 -1.62 -8.33
CA LEU A 53 11.98 -0.17 -8.19
C LEU A 53 11.98 0.53 -9.55
N GLU A 54 12.67 -0.03 -10.53
CA GLU A 54 12.68 0.48 -11.90
C GLU A 54 11.27 0.44 -12.52
N ALA A 55 10.57 -0.69 -12.43
CA ALA A 55 9.21 -0.83 -12.95
C ALA A 55 8.22 0.13 -12.28
N LEU A 56 8.40 0.44 -11.01
CA LEU A 56 7.60 1.45 -10.28
C LEU A 56 7.85 2.87 -10.79
N GLY A 57 8.98 3.14 -11.47
CA GLY A 57 9.28 4.43 -12.10
C GLY A 57 10.04 5.42 -11.21
N PHE A 58 10.86 4.95 -10.29
CA PHE A 58 11.65 5.83 -9.39
C PHE A 58 12.63 6.74 -10.10
N GLY A 59 13.15 6.34 -11.28
CA GLY A 59 14.14 7.10 -12.02
C GLY A 59 13.66 8.44 -12.58
N VAL A 60 12.34 8.70 -12.56
CA VAL A 60 11.76 9.96 -13.07
C VAL A 60 11.62 11.05 -12.01
N LEU A 61 11.92 10.76 -10.74
CA LEU A 61 11.70 11.69 -9.62
C LEU A 61 12.99 12.43 -9.25
N PRO A 62 13.07 13.75 -9.45
CA PRO A 62 14.23 14.53 -9.06
C PRO A 62 14.43 14.53 -7.52
N PRO A 63 15.63 14.26 -7.02
CA PRO A 63 15.88 14.26 -5.59
C PRO A 63 15.70 15.66 -5.00
N ALA A 64 15.35 15.73 -3.70
CA ALA A 64 15.21 16.97 -2.96
C ALA A 64 15.62 16.80 -1.50
N GLU A 65 16.01 17.89 -0.85
CA GLU A 65 16.15 17.97 0.59
C GLU A 65 14.78 17.88 1.25
N LEU A 66 14.65 17.15 2.36
CA LEU A 66 13.37 16.93 3.06
C LEU A 66 12.76 18.23 3.60
N ALA A 67 13.58 19.16 4.09
CA ALA A 67 13.20 20.47 4.62
C ALA A 67 11.91 20.44 5.49
N PRO A 68 11.88 19.67 6.60
CA PRO A 68 10.68 19.49 7.38
C PRO A 68 10.20 20.80 8.02
N GLN A 69 8.88 21.04 7.95
CA GLN A 69 8.24 22.21 8.53
C GLN A 69 7.08 21.77 9.43
N GLN A 70 7.19 22.02 10.73
CA GLN A 70 6.07 21.80 11.65
C GLN A 70 5.01 22.86 11.42
N ILE A 71 3.78 22.43 11.16
CA ILE A 71 2.63 23.31 10.86
C ILE A 71 1.78 23.52 12.10
N GLU A 72 1.45 22.44 12.81
CA GLU A 72 0.62 22.51 14.02
C GLU A 72 0.92 21.35 14.97
N VAL A 73 0.54 21.52 16.22
CA VAL A 73 0.50 20.45 17.23
C VAL A 73 -0.80 20.59 18.01
N VAL A 74 -1.60 19.51 18.03
CA VAL A 74 -2.88 19.44 18.72
C VAL A 74 -2.79 18.44 19.87
N ASP A 75 -3.25 18.87 21.04
CA ASP A 75 -3.39 18.00 22.22
C ASP A 75 -4.71 17.22 22.12
N ARG A 76 -4.63 15.88 22.15
CA ARG A 76 -5.78 14.97 22.04
C ARG A 76 -6.10 14.24 23.36
N GLY A 77 -5.54 14.69 24.46
CA GLY A 77 -5.70 14.07 25.78
C GLY A 77 -4.67 12.96 26.04
N ASP A 78 -4.83 11.79 25.47
CA ASP A 78 -3.94 10.64 25.62
C ASP A 78 -2.74 10.62 24.62
N TYR A 79 -2.82 11.42 23.55
CA TYR A 79 -1.73 11.61 22.59
C TYR A 79 -1.65 13.05 22.06
N THR A 80 -0.58 13.39 21.38
CA THR A 80 -0.46 14.62 20.58
C THR A 80 -0.51 14.26 19.10
N ARG A 81 -1.15 15.13 18.30
CA ARG A 81 -1.14 15.04 16.84
C ARG A 81 -0.39 16.25 16.26
N GLU A 82 0.77 16.00 15.66
CA GLU A 82 1.59 16.98 14.98
C GLU A 82 1.38 16.89 13.48
N LYS A 83 1.24 18.00 12.77
CA LYS A 83 1.26 18.08 11.31
C LYS A 83 2.58 18.66 10.86
N VAL A 84 3.27 17.93 9.96
CA VAL A 84 4.55 18.33 9.36
C VAL A 84 4.43 18.29 7.85
N LEU A 85 5.03 19.26 7.15
CA LEU A 85 5.26 19.17 5.71
C LEU A 85 6.69 18.72 5.46
N ILE A 86 6.88 17.71 4.61
CA ILE A 86 8.20 17.33 4.12
C ILE A 86 8.24 17.36 2.60
N ARG A 87 9.40 17.66 2.04
CA ARG A 87 9.60 17.62 0.58
C ARG A 87 10.07 16.23 0.17
N THR A 88 9.29 15.54 -0.63
CA THR A 88 9.61 14.18 -1.05
C THR A 88 10.42 14.16 -2.36
N TRP A 89 10.16 15.10 -3.25
CA TRP A 89 10.97 15.36 -4.44
C TRP A 89 10.86 16.84 -4.83
N GLN A 90 11.59 17.30 -5.85
CA GLN A 90 11.81 18.72 -6.15
C GLN A 90 10.53 19.59 -6.17
N HIS A 91 9.42 19.04 -6.65
CA HIS A 91 8.15 19.78 -6.82
C HIS A 91 7.01 19.23 -5.99
N ALA A 92 7.28 18.39 -4.98
CA ALA A 92 6.22 17.82 -4.16
C ALA A 92 6.47 17.98 -2.64
N LEU A 93 5.47 18.52 -1.97
CA LEU A 93 5.33 18.48 -0.52
C LEU A 93 4.35 17.37 -0.13
N MET A 94 4.62 16.76 1.01
CA MET A 94 3.77 15.75 1.61
C MET A 94 3.44 16.14 3.05
N PRO A 95 2.16 16.38 3.37
CA PRO A 95 1.70 16.47 4.75
C PRO A 95 1.88 15.11 5.44
N VAL A 96 2.40 15.14 6.64
CA VAL A 96 2.56 13.96 7.52
C VAL A 96 1.96 14.30 8.87
N TYR A 97 1.09 13.45 9.37
CA TYR A 97 0.60 13.54 10.73
C TYR A 97 1.36 12.56 11.62
N ILE A 98 1.98 13.09 12.67
CA ILE A 98 2.68 12.30 13.69
C ILE A 98 1.79 12.24 14.93
N LEU A 99 1.36 11.04 15.28
CA LEU A 99 0.61 10.78 16.52
C LEU A 99 1.60 10.20 17.53
N LYS A 100 1.73 10.87 18.68
CA LYS A 100 2.66 10.47 19.73
C LYS A 100 1.93 10.27 21.05
N PRO A 101 1.99 9.07 21.66
CA PRO A 101 1.35 8.82 22.95
C PRO A 101 2.00 9.68 24.03
N LYS A 102 1.19 10.22 24.95
CA LYS A 102 1.67 11.01 26.09
C LYS A 102 2.21 10.12 27.21
N GLY A 103 3.02 10.72 28.06
CA GLY A 103 3.63 10.00 29.18
C GLY A 103 4.76 9.05 28.81
N THR A 104 5.14 8.99 27.54
CA THR A 104 6.25 8.17 27.04
C THR A 104 7.56 8.94 27.06
N THR A 105 8.67 8.24 27.30
CA THR A 105 10.04 8.78 27.31
C THR A 105 10.92 8.01 26.33
N GLY A 106 11.95 8.68 25.80
CA GLY A 106 12.89 8.05 24.86
C GLY A 106 12.35 7.86 23.45
N ARG A 107 13.00 6.98 22.69
CA ARG A 107 12.63 6.66 21.31
C ARG A 107 11.55 5.59 21.28
N LEU A 108 10.50 5.85 20.53
CA LEU A 108 9.33 4.96 20.42
C LEU A 108 9.41 4.09 19.16
N PRO A 109 8.89 2.84 19.21
CA PRO A 109 8.70 2.04 18.02
C PRO A 109 7.77 2.81 17.06
N VAL A 110 8.03 2.69 15.76
CA VAL A 110 7.31 3.46 14.74
C VAL A 110 6.35 2.57 13.97
N ALA A 111 5.13 3.06 13.74
CA ALA A 111 4.20 2.48 12.80
C ALA A 111 3.85 3.50 11.71
N ILE A 112 4.10 3.17 10.43
CA ILE A 112 3.59 3.96 9.33
C ILE A 112 2.17 3.47 9.01
N ALA A 113 1.22 4.41 8.94
CA ALA A 113 -0.19 4.15 8.69
C ALA A 113 -0.60 4.72 7.33
N PHE A 114 -0.93 3.84 6.36
CA PHE A 114 -1.34 4.24 5.01
C PHE A 114 -2.85 4.10 4.84
N ASN A 115 -3.55 5.21 4.60
CA ASN A 115 -5.00 5.20 4.35
C ASN A 115 -5.33 4.54 3.00
N GLY A 116 -6.52 3.95 2.92
CA GLY A 116 -7.12 3.49 1.67
C GLY A 116 -7.81 4.63 0.90
N HIS A 117 -8.62 4.26 -0.10
CA HIS A 117 -9.44 5.24 -0.81
C HIS A 117 -10.49 5.84 0.12
N GLY A 118 -10.59 7.16 0.14
CA GLY A 118 -11.47 7.93 1.00
C GLY A 118 -11.13 9.41 0.87
N TYR A 119 -11.34 10.18 1.93
CA TYR A 119 -11.00 11.60 1.94
C TYR A 119 -9.55 11.89 2.42
N GLY A 120 -8.69 10.88 2.45
CA GLY A 120 -7.26 11.04 2.73
C GLY A 120 -6.87 10.62 4.15
N VAL A 121 -5.73 11.15 4.61
CA VAL A 121 -5.15 10.79 5.90
C VAL A 121 -6.07 11.09 7.09
N LYS A 122 -6.94 12.10 6.98
CA LYS A 122 -7.92 12.44 8.02
C LYS A 122 -8.80 11.24 8.39
N ASP A 123 -9.07 10.35 7.41
CA ASP A 123 -9.92 9.16 7.55
C ASP A 123 -9.35 8.10 8.52
N ILE A 124 -8.08 8.24 8.92
CA ILE A 124 -7.41 7.28 9.81
C ILE A 124 -6.89 7.89 11.12
N ILE A 125 -6.95 9.22 11.25
CA ILE A 125 -6.34 9.95 12.39
C ILE A 125 -7.38 10.63 13.32
N GLY A 126 -8.63 10.22 13.22
CA GLY A 126 -9.71 10.76 14.06
C GLY A 126 -10.20 12.15 13.64
N LEU A 127 -10.25 12.43 12.34
CA LEU A 127 -10.81 13.65 11.77
C LEU A 127 -11.92 13.33 10.76
N TRP A 128 -12.90 14.22 10.65
CA TRP A 128 -13.82 14.26 9.53
C TRP A 128 -13.16 14.93 8.30
N GLU A 129 -13.79 14.83 7.15
CA GLU A 129 -13.28 15.40 5.90
C GLU A 129 -13.06 16.92 6.00
N ASP A 130 -13.97 17.64 6.65
CA ASP A 130 -13.89 19.09 6.90
C ASP A 130 -12.81 19.49 7.93
N GLY A 131 -12.23 18.51 8.63
CA GLY A 131 -11.20 18.71 9.64
C GLY A 131 -11.72 18.77 11.08
N GLU A 132 -13.02 18.63 11.28
CA GLU A 132 -13.59 18.54 12.62
C GLU A 132 -13.15 17.22 13.31
N GLU A 133 -13.04 17.28 14.62
CA GLU A 133 -12.58 16.16 15.44
C GLU A 133 -13.60 15.01 15.50
N ARG A 134 -13.12 13.79 15.27
CA ARG A 134 -13.90 12.56 15.38
C ARG A 134 -13.47 11.78 16.62
N TYR A 135 -14.43 11.42 17.46
CA TYR A 135 -14.18 10.76 18.74
C TYR A 135 -14.60 9.28 18.75
N THR A 136 -15.33 8.85 17.74
CA THR A 136 -15.75 7.46 17.56
C THR A 136 -15.29 6.98 16.20
N PRO A 137 -14.58 5.82 16.12
CA PRO A 137 -14.13 5.27 14.87
C PRO A 137 -15.27 5.08 13.87
N ASP A 138 -15.06 5.53 12.64
CA ASP A 138 -16.04 5.46 11.56
C ASP A 138 -15.46 4.86 10.28
N GLY A 139 -16.33 4.56 9.33
CA GLY A 139 -15.98 4.04 8.03
C GLY A 139 -15.27 2.68 8.07
N TYR A 140 -14.63 2.32 6.99
CA TYR A 140 -13.92 1.05 6.88
C TYR A 140 -12.49 1.10 7.43
N HIS A 141 -11.95 2.29 7.63
CA HIS A 141 -10.62 2.52 8.19
C HIS A 141 -10.56 2.38 9.71
N LYS A 142 -11.66 2.66 10.44
CA LYS A 142 -11.78 2.50 11.90
C LYS A 142 -10.72 3.28 12.69
N ASP A 143 -10.27 4.44 12.21
CA ASP A 143 -9.24 5.26 12.87
C ASP A 143 -7.98 4.48 13.30
N PHE A 144 -7.56 3.50 12.51
CA PHE A 144 -6.53 2.55 12.90
C PHE A 144 -5.19 3.19 13.26
N ALA A 145 -4.87 4.39 12.75
CA ALA A 145 -3.67 5.13 13.15
C ALA A 145 -3.76 5.60 14.60
N VAL A 146 -4.95 6.01 15.08
CA VAL A 146 -5.18 6.36 16.48
C VAL A 146 -5.03 5.13 17.38
N GLU A 147 -5.56 3.99 16.96
CA GLU A 147 -5.44 2.74 17.73
C GLU A 147 -3.97 2.25 17.83
N LEU A 148 -3.18 2.37 16.76
CA LEU A 148 -1.75 2.10 16.81
C LEU A 148 -1.02 3.05 17.79
N CYS A 149 -1.38 4.34 17.80
CA CYS A 149 -0.80 5.30 18.73
C CYS A 149 -1.14 4.92 20.19
N ARG A 150 -2.39 4.54 20.48
CA ARG A 150 -2.81 4.09 21.81
C ARG A 150 -2.12 2.82 22.28
N ARG A 151 -1.61 1.99 21.34
CA ARG A 151 -0.77 0.83 21.65
C ARG A 151 0.67 1.20 22.03
N GLY A 152 1.06 2.44 21.89
CA GLY A 152 2.39 2.93 22.26
C GLY A 152 3.33 3.23 21.10
N PHE A 153 2.86 3.12 19.86
CA PHE A 153 3.65 3.51 18.69
C PHE A 153 3.71 5.03 18.50
N LEU A 154 4.85 5.54 18.08
CA LEU A 154 4.89 6.78 17.33
C LEU A 154 4.35 6.48 15.94
N VAL A 155 3.18 7.02 15.62
CA VAL A 155 2.53 6.75 14.33
C VAL A 155 2.83 7.86 13.34
N ALA A 156 3.29 7.50 12.14
CA ALA A 156 3.46 8.42 11.04
C ALA A 156 2.41 8.11 9.96
N ALA A 157 1.45 9.01 9.80
CA ALA A 157 0.38 8.92 8.81
C ALA A 157 0.56 9.99 7.73
N PRO A 158 1.12 9.65 6.55
CA PRO A 158 1.29 10.60 5.46
C PRO A 158 -0.02 10.80 4.70
N GLU A 159 -0.25 12.00 4.19
CA GLU A 159 -1.23 12.21 3.12
C GLU A 159 -0.70 11.59 1.84
N ILE A 160 -1.28 10.47 1.42
CA ILE A 160 -0.82 9.78 0.22
C ILE A 160 -1.20 10.55 -1.06
N SER A 161 -0.41 10.40 -2.11
CA SER A 161 -0.68 11.06 -3.40
C SER A 161 -2.09 10.79 -3.89
N CYS A 162 -2.76 11.82 -4.38
CA CYS A 162 -4.10 11.83 -4.96
C CYS A 162 -5.26 11.96 -3.96
N PHE A 163 -4.99 12.12 -2.66
CA PHE A 163 -6.05 12.26 -1.66
C PHE A 163 -5.87 13.51 -0.81
N GLY A 164 -6.94 13.90 -0.11
CA GLY A 164 -6.96 15.00 0.82
C GLY A 164 -6.32 16.27 0.26
N GLU A 165 -5.31 16.79 0.94
CA GLU A 165 -4.58 17.99 0.54
C GLU A 165 -3.68 17.80 -0.72
N ARG A 166 -3.56 16.56 -1.23
CA ARG A 166 -2.76 16.24 -2.42
C ARG A 166 -3.63 15.89 -3.64
N GLN A 167 -4.87 16.29 -3.64
CA GLN A 167 -5.74 16.22 -4.80
C GLN A 167 -5.34 17.25 -5.87
N THR A 168 -5.60 16.92 -7.14
CA THR A 168 -5.39 17.84 -8.26
C THR A 168 -6.50 18.85 -8.31
N ASP A 169 -6.16 20.14 -8.43
CA ASP A 169 -7.11 21.20 -8.76
C ASP A 169 -7.41 21.16 -10.26
N PHE A 170 -8.67 20.88 -10.59
CA PHE A 170 -9.18 20.85 -11.96
C PHE A 170 -9.96 22.11 -12.36
N SER A 171 -9.81 23.20 -11.64
CA SER A 171 -10.53 24.48 -11.89
C SER A 171 -10.25 25.09 -13.28
N TYR A 172 -9.18 24.65 -13.95
CA TYR A 172 -8.85 25.05 -15.31
C TYR A 172 -9.77 24.42 -16.38
N LEU A 173 -10.54 23.38 -16.05
CA LEU A 173 -11.48 22.75 -16.98
C LEU A 173 -12.74 23.57 -17.09
N ASN A 174 -13.31 23.63 -18.31
CA ASN A 174 -14.54 24.37 -18.58
C ASN A 174 -15.74 23.41 -18.77
N PRO A 175 -16.60 23.25 -17.75
CA PRO A 175 -17.76 22.36 -17.85
C PRO A 175 -18.81 22.83 -18.88
N LEU A 176 -18.83 24.11 -19.25
CA LEU A 176 -19.78 24.67 -20.25
C LEU A 176 -19.54 24.12 -21.66
N ILE A 177 -18.31 23.67 -21.96
CA ILE A 177 -17.96 23.02 -23.23
C ILE A 177 -17.78 21.50 -23.07
N GLY A 178 -18.32 20.92 -22.00
CA GLY A 178 -18.32 19.47 -21.76
C GLY A 178 -17.03 18.91 -21.17
N GLN A 179 -16.09 19.75 -20.74
CA GLN A 179 -14.91 19.27 -19.99
C GLN A 179 -15.32 18.86 -18.58
N SER A 180 -15.03 17.61 -18.22
CA SER A 180 -15.30 17.06 -16.89
C SER A 180 -14.01 16.64 -16.19
N ALA A 181 -13.94 16.89 -14.88
CA ALA A 181 -12.79 16.50 -14.07
C ALA A 181 -12.74 14.96 -13.91
N PRO A 182 -11.59 14.33 -14.21
CA PRO A 182 -11.36 12.94 -13.80
C PRO A 182 -11.16 12.87 -12.28
N THR A 183 -11.12 11.64 -11.72
CA THR A 183 -10.58 11.50 -10.36
C THR A 183 -9.08 11.82 -10.36
N THR A 184 -8.56 12.36 -9.24
CA THR A 184 -7.13 12.65 -9.13
C THR A 184 -6.27 11.40 -9.31
N CYS A 185 -6.70 10.24 -8.77
CA CYS A 185 -5.99 8.97 -8.97
C CYS A 185 -5.90 8.58 -10.45
N ASP A 186 -6.99 8.72 -11.21
CA ASP A 186 -7.00 8.38 -12.64
C ASP A 186 -6.09 9.33 -13.43
N HIS A 187 -6.21 10.63 -13.19
CA HIS A 187 -5.39 11.65 -13.83
C HIS A 187 -3.90 11.46 -13.55
N THR A 188 -3.53 11.33 -12.27
CA THR A 188 -2.13 11.16 -11.85
C THR A 188 -1.54 9.84 -12.37
N SER A 189 -2.33 8.76 -12.39
CA SER A 189 -1.88 7.47 -12.93
C SER A 189 -1.58 7.55 -14.42
N LYS A 190 -2.45 8.19 -15.22
CA LYS A 190 -2.22 8.39 -16.64
C LYS A 190 -0.99 9.24 -16.91
N LEU A 191 -0.80 10.32 -16.15
CA LEU A 191 0.38 11.17 -16.27
C LEU A 191 1.65 10.41 -15.89
N ALA A 192 1.62 9.64 -14.80
CA ALA A 192 2.75 8.80 -14.38
C ALA A 192 3.11 7.76 -15.45
N PHE A 193 2.12 7.09 -16.05
CA PHE A 193 2.33 6.13 -17.14
C PHE A 193 2.97 6.78 -18.36
N TYR A 194 2.49 7.98 -18.74
CA TYR A 194 3.06 8.72 -19.87
C TYR A 194 4.54 9.07 -19.64
N LEU A 195 4.94 9.30 -18.38
CA LEU A 195 6.31 9.62 -17.98
C LEU A 195 7.16 8.37 -17.65
N GLY A 196 6.63 7.16 -17.82
CA GLY A 196 7.35 5.91 -17.58
C GLY A 196 7.36 5.42 -16.13
N GLY A 197 6.42 5.92 -15.30
CA GLY A 197 6.26 5.52 -13.91
C GLY A 197 4.85 5.02 -13.59
N SER A 198 4.48 5.05 -12.32
CA SER A 198 3.15 4.65 -11.84
C SER A 198 2.73 5.47 -10.62
N ALA A 199 1.43 5.57 -10.35
CA ALA A 199 0.94 6.26 -9.14
C ALA A 199 1.42 5.55 -7.87
N ILE A 200 1.47 4.23 -7.85
CA ILE A 200 2.02 3.49 -6.71
C ILE A 200 3.54 3.73 -6.56
N GLY A 201 4.27 3.91 -7.66
CA GLY A 201 5.69 4.31 -7.61
C GLY A 201 5.90 5.64 -6.89
N LEU A 202 5.06 6.66 -7.18
CA LEU A 202 5.08 7.94 -6.47
C LEU A 202 4.83 7.75 -4.96
N ARG A 203 3.83 6.94 -4.59
CA ARG A 203 3.48 6.67 -3.18
C ARG A 203 4.61 5.96 -2.45
N VAL A 204 5.19 4.94 -3.05
CA VAL A 204 6.31 4.19 -2.47
C VAL A 204 7.56 5.06 -2.32
N HIS A 205 7.83 5.93 -3.30
CA HIS A 205 8.89 6.93 -3.18
C HIS A 205 8.64 7.85 -1.97
N ASP A 206 7.43 8.42 -1.86
CA ASP A 206 7.02 9.26 -0.73
C ASP A 206 7.18 8.51 0.61
N GLY A 207 6.79 7.23 0.67
CA GLY A 207 6.97 6.36 1.85
C GLY A 207 8.45 6.18 2.25
N ARG A 208 9.35 6.03 1.29
CA ARG A 208 10.80 5.96 1.56
C ARG A 208 11.33 7.28 2.09
N ARG A 209 10.89 8.41 1.53
CA ARG A 209 11.25 9.75 2.03
C ARG A 209 10.70 10.00 3.44
N LEU A 210 9.51 9.46 3.75
CA LEU A 210 8.98 9.47 5.12
C LEU A 210 9.90 8.73 6.08
N ILE A 211 10.40 7.55 5.72
CA ILE A 211 11.34 6.81 6.56
C ILE A 211 12.65 7.60 6.76
N ASP A 212 13.15 8.28 5.73
CA ASP A 212 14.32 9.17 5.86
C ASP A 212 14.05 10.30 6.86
N TYR A 213 12.86 10.91 6.82
CA TYR A 213 12.45 11.91 7.80
C TYR A 213 12.37 11.35 9.23
N LEU A 214 11.75 10.17 9.39
CA LEU A 214 11.63 9.51 10.69
C LEU A 214 12.98 9.18 11.31
N ALA A 215 13.99 8.84 10.49
CA ALA A 215 15.36 8.60 10.95
C ALA A 215 16.04 9.86 11.51
N MET A 216 15.58 11.05 11.14
CA MET A 216 16.07 12.32 11.67
C MET A 216 15.40 12.73 12.99
N ARG A 217 14.26 12.12 13.33
CA ARG A 217 13.50 12.47 14.53
C ARG A 217 14.13 11.88 15.79
N PRO A 218 14.34 12.68 16.85
CA PRO A 218 14.94 12.20 18.08
C PRO A 218 14.06 11.25 18.89
N ASP A 219 12.73 11.25 18.64
CA ASP A 219 11.73 10.45 19.35
C ASP A 219 11.30 9.19 18.58
N ALA A 220 11.80 8.97 17.36
CA ALA A 220 11.46 7.81 16.54
C ALA A 220 12.56 6.74 16.57
N ASP A 221 12.18 5.48 16.80
CA ASP A 221 13.09 4.33 16.70
C ASP A 221 12.82 3.57 15.38
N VAL A 222 13.55 3.93 14.34
CA VAL A 222 13.40 3.32 13.01
C VAL A 222 13.94 1.90 12.92
N GLU A 223 14.68 1.41 13.92
CA GLU A 223 15.06 0.00 13.98
C GLU A 223 13.87 -0.90 14.40
N ARG A 224 12.84 -0.30 14.99
CA ARG A 224 11.56 -0.92 15.32
C ARG A 224 10.43 -0.29 14.50
N LEU A 225 10.60 -0.32 13.16
CA LEU A 225 9.68 0.27 12.20
C LEU A 225 8.76 -0.78 11.59
N GLY A 226 7.44 -0.60 11.72
CA GLY A 226 6.40 -1.36 11.03
C GLY A 226 5.56 -0.49 10.10
N ALA A 227 4.75 -1.15 9.26
CA ALA A 227 3.79 -0.49 8.40
C ALA A 227 2.46 -1.23 8.39
N MET A 228 1.36 -0.48 8.33
CA MET A 228 0.01 -0.99 8.19
C MET A 228 -0.79 -0.14 7.22
N GLY A 229 -1.64 -0.78 6.42
CA GLY A 229 -2.57 -0.09 5.55
C GLY A 229 -3.68 -0.98 5.03
N ILE A 230 -4.78 -0.38 4.61
CA ILE A 230 -5.94 -1.08 4.05
C ILE A 230 -6.23 -0.63 2.64
N SER A 231 -6.68 -1.55 1.76
CA SER A 231 -7.12 -1.21 0.39
C SER A 231 -6.01 -0.53 -0.41
N GLY A 232 -6.21 0.70 -0.88
CA GLY A 232 -5.14 1.52 -1.47
C GLY A 232 -3.95 1.76 -0.54
N GLY A 233 -4.16 1.77 0.79
CA GLY A 233 -3.10 1.77 1.79
C GLY A 233 -2.44 0.38 1.94
N GLY A 234 -3.21 -0.70 1.76
CA GLY A 234 -2.69 -2.07 1.66
C GLY A 234 -1.78 -2.25 0.45
N LEU A 235 -2.17 -1.71 -0.71
CA LEU A 235 -1.34 -1.58 -1.91
C LEU A 235 -0.03 -0.85 -1.59
N HIS A 236 -0.12 0.31 -0.93
CA HIS A 236 1.05 1.11 -0.55
C HIS A 236 1.97 0.33 0.40
N THR A 237 1.39 -0.29 1.45
CA THR A 237 2.14 -1.14 2.39
C THR A 237 2.85 -2.27 1.65
N PHE A 238 2.12 -3.03 0.82
CA PHE A 238 2.67 -4.17 0.09
C PHE A 238 3.90 -3.81 -0.75
N PHE A 239 3.78 -2.82 -1.62
CA PHE A 239 4.92 -2.42 -2.46
C PHE A 239 6.04 -1.75 -1.66
N SER A 240 5.72 -0.97 -0.62
CA SER A 240 6.74 -0.37 0.25
C SER A 240 7.58 -1.43 0.96
N VAL A 241 6.97 -2.47 1.53
CA VAL A 241 7.72 -3.53 2.22
C VAL A 241 8.47 -4.44 1.23
N CYS A 242 8.00 -4.59 0.00
CA CYS A 242 8.76 -5.30 -1.04
C CYS A 242 10.09 -4.60 -1.37
N VAL A 243 10.12 -3.26 -1.37
CA VAL A 243 11.29 -2.50 -1.83
C VAL A 243 12.14 -1.89 -0.73
N ASP A 244 11.62 -1.73 0.50
CA ASP A 244 12.34 -1.10 1.61
C ASP A 244 12.48 -2.04 2.82
N GLU A 245 13.71 -2.51 3.06
CA GLU A 245 14.03 -3.47 4.12
C GLU A 245 14.10 -2.82 5.52
N ARG A 246 13.99 -1.49 5.61
CA ARG A 246 13.89 -0.78 6.88
C ARG A 246 12.56 -1.07 7.58
N ILE A 247 11.50 -1.44 6.84
CA ILE A 247 10.23 -1.87 7.43
C ILE A 247 10.38 -3.32 7.92
N LYS A 248 10.33 -3.51 9.23
CA LYS A 248 10.65 -4.79 9.90
C LYS A 248 9.46 -5.73 10.06
N ALA A 249 8.23 -5.20 10.13
CA ALA A 249 6.99 -5.96 10.20
C ALA A 249 5.88 -5.24 9.45
N SER A 250 4.92 -5.97 8.91
CA SER A 250 3.84 -5.35 8.13
C SER A 250 2.48 -6.01 8.33
N VAL A 251 1.44 -5.17 8.26
CA VAL A 251 0.04 -5.59 8.20
C VAL A 251 -0.56 -5.10 6.89
N ILE A 252 -1.03 -6.04 6.07
CA ILE A 252 -1.69 -5.75 4.80
C ILE A 252 -3.15 -6.13 4.93
N SER A 253 -4.01 -5.14 5.07
CA SER A 253 -5.45 -5.31 5.23
C SER A 253 -6.16 -5.09 3.90
N GLY A 254 -7.09 -5.99 3.52
CA GLY A 254 -7.93 -5.88 2.35
C GLY A 254 -7.17 -5.52 1.06
N TYR A 255 -6.03 -6.20 0.78
CA TYR A 255 -5.28 -6.02 -0.46
C TYR A 255 -4.53 -7.28 -0.91
N TYR A 256 -3.78 -7.95 -0.02
CA TYR A 256 -2.98 -9.11 -0.43
C TYR A 256 -3.88 -10.27 -0.88
N CYS A 257 -3.88 -10.50 -2.18
CA CYS A 257 -4.78 -11.43 -2.88
C CYS A 257 -4.04 -12.02 -4.09
N THR A 258 -4.72 -12.22 -5.22
CA THR A 258 -4.08 -12.39 -6.53
C THR A 258 -4.39 -11.20 -7.42
N PHE A 259 -3.49 -10.85 -8.33
CA PHE A 259 -3.80 -9.86 -9.38
C PHE A 259 -4.95 -10.36 -10.24
N LYS A 260 -4.94 -11.66 -10.56
CA LYS A 260 -5.95 -12.29 -11.41
C LYS A 260 -7.37 -12.13 -10.88
N ASP A 261 -7.59 -12.49 -9.62
CA ASP A 261 -8.95 -12.62 -9.07
C ASP A 261 -9.48 -11.33 -8.46
N SER A 262 -8.65 -10.28 -8.35
CA SER A 262 -9.01 -8.97 -7.85
C SER A 262 -8.69 -7.87 -8.87
N ILE A 263 -7.45 -7.41 -8.93
CA ILE A 263 -7.05 -6.20 -9.68
C ILE A 263 -7.41 -6.28 -11.15
N LEU A 264 -7.30 -7.46 -11.78
CA LEU A 264 -7.58 -7.67 -13.20
C LEU A 264 -9.00 -8.17 -13.48
N ALA A 265 -9.71 -8.67 -12.46
CA ALA A 265 -11.02 -9.28 -12.63
C ALA A 265 -12.18 -8.29 -12.59
N MET A 266 -11.99 -7.13 -11.99
CA MET A 266 -13.06 -6.17 -11.73
C MET A 266 -12.56 -4.72 -11.80
N ALA A 267 -13.46 -3.76 -11.62
CA ALA A 267 -13.10 -2.34 -11.62
C ALA A 267 -12.25 -2.00 -10.40
N HIS A 268 -11.00 -1.60 -10.64
CA HIS A 268 -10.08 -1.06 -9.66
C HIS A 268 -9.55 0.30 -10.09
N CYS A 269 -9.13 1.12 -9.12
CA CYS A 269 -8.47 2.40 -9.39
C CYS A 269 -7.18 2.19 -10.21
N MET A 270 -6.93 3.08 -11.16
CA MET A 270 -5.73 3.06 -11.99
C MET A 270 -4.42 3.08 -11.20
N CYS A 271 -4.43 3.52 -9.94
CA CYS A 271 -3.24 3.48 -9.08
C CYS A 271 -2.71 2.07 -8.77
N ASN A 272 -3.51 1.02 -9.01
CA ASN A 272 -3.10 -0.37 -8.86
C ASN A 272 -2.24 -0.89 -10.03
N PHE A 273 -2.19 -0.16 -11.14
CA PHE A 273 -1.54 -0.64 -12.35
C PHE A 273 -0.13 -0.07 -12.48
N VAL A 274 0.83 -0.97 -12.73
CA VAL A 274 2.23 -0.67 -12.99
C VAL A 274 2.59 -1.22 -14.36
N PRO A 275 3.13 -0.41 -15.28
CA PRO A 275 3.60 -0.90 -16.57
C PRO A 275 4.65 -2.02 -16.39
N GLY A 276 4.44 -3.15 -17.06
CA GLY A 276 5.38 -4.26 -16.99
C GLY A 276 5.32 -5.13 -15.72
N LEU A 277 4.34 -4.92 -14.83
CA LEU A 277 4.21 -5.70 -13.58
C LEU A 277 4.07 -7.21 -13.83
N HIS A 278 3.53 -7.63 -14.98
CA HIS A 278 3.43 -9.04 -15.38
C HIS A 278 4.78 -9.78 -15.38
N ARG A 279 5.91 -9.07 -15.46
CA ARG A 279 7.27 -9.65 -15.39
C ARG A 279 7.58 -10.24 -14.01
N PHE A 280 6.86 -9.85 -12.97
CA PHE A 280 7.11 -10.24 -11.58
C PHE A 280 6.20 -11.37 -11.09
N GLY A 281 5.37 -11.94 -11.95
CA GLY A 281 4.42 -12.98 -11.58
C GLY A 281 3.19 -12.46 -10.84
N GLU A 282 2.81 -13.13 -9.79
CA GLU A 282 1.66 -12.80 -8.95
C GLU A 282 2.06 -12.13 -7.63
N MET A 283 1.06 -11.66 -6.84
CA MET A 283 1.33 -11.07 -5.52
C MET A 283 2.09 -12.04 -4.60
N TYR A 284 1.81 -13.33 -4.71
CA TYR A 284 2.49 -14.36 -3.91
C TYR A 284 3.93 -14.66 -4.39
N ASP A 285 4.33 -14.25 -5.59
CA ASP A 285 5.74 -14.26 -5.99
C ASP A 285 6.48 -13.08 -5.35
N LEU A 286 5.88 -11.89 -5.42
CA LEU A 286 6.46 -10.67 -4.85
C LEU A 286 6.63 -10.73 -3.33
N VAL A 287 5.86 -11.57 -2.61
CA VAL A 287 6.03 -11.76 -1.16
C VAL A 287 7.42 -12.30 -0.79
N GLY A 288 8.10 -12.93 -1.74
CA GLY A 288 9.50 -13.32 -1.61
C GLY A 288 10.45 -12.15 -1.30
N LEU A 289 10.09 -10.92 -1.68
CA LEU A 289 10.82 -9.71 -1.32
C LEU A 289 10.59 -9.27 0.13
N ILE A 290 9.50 -9.74 0.75
CA ILE A 290 9.18 -9.45 2.16
C ILE A 290 9.84 -10.46 3.08
N ALA A 291 9.87 -11.73 2.68
CA ALA A 291 10.43 -12.83 3.47
C ALA A 291 11.88 -12.56 3.93
N PRO A 292 12.27 -12.96 5.14
CA PRO A 292 11.48 -13.61 6.19
C PRO A 292 10.88 -12.64 7.24
N ARG A 293 10.66 -11.35 6.88
CA ARG A 293 10.10 -10.34 7.79
C ARG A 293 8.64 -10.66 8.11
N PRO A 294 8.19 -10.49 9.37
CA PRO A 294 6.83 -10.77 9.80
C PRO A 294 5.77 -10.06 8.93
N LEU A 295 4.76 -10.83 8.51
CA LEU A 295 3.64 -10.38 7.68
C LEU A 295 2.32 -10.87 8.28
N LEU A 296 1.39 -9.95 8.54
CA LEU A 296 0.00 -10.27 8.83
C LEU A 296 -0.88 -9.85 7.64
N VAL A 297 -1.71 -10.77 7.17
CA VAL A 297 -2.75 -10.50 6.18
C VAL A 297 -4.11 -10.46 6.87
N GLU A 298 -4.81 -9.34 6.77
CA GLU A 298 -6.14 -9.15 7.33
C GLU A 298 -7.16 -9.09 6.19
N ALA A 299 -8.21 -9.95 6.22
CA ALA A 299 -9.20 -10.04 5.14
C ALA A 299 -10.60 -10.40 5.66
N GLY A 300 -11.60 -9.66 5.19
CA GLY A 300 -13.01 -9.92 5.45
C GLY A 300 -13.55 -11.07 4.58
N SER A 301 -14.28 -12.00 5.18
CA SER A 301 -14.86 -13.15 4.46
C SER A 301 -15.91 -12.75 3.42
N ARG A 302 -16.44 -11.53 3.50
CA ARG A 302 -17.45 -10.96 2.59
C ARG A 302 -16.92 -9.71 1.88
N ASP A 303 -15.59 -9.61 1.70
CA ASP A 303 -14.99 -8.55 0.91
C ASP A 303 -15.33 -8.77 -0.57
N GLY A 304 -15.96 -7.78 -1.19
CA GLY A 304 -16.45 -7.86 -2.57
C GLY A 304 -15.38 -7.56 -3.62
N ILE A 305 -14.22 -7.04 -3.20
CA ILE A 305 -13.14 -6.62 -4.11
C ILE A 305 -11.83 -7.39 -3.93
N PHE A 306 -11.67 -8.08 -2.79
CA PHE A 306 -10.55 -9.00 -2.53
C PHE A 306 -11.11 -10.36 -2.08
N PRO A 307 -11.45 -11.25 -3.02
CA PRO A 307 -12.15 -12.50 -2.72
C PRO A 307 -11.37 -13.37 -1.75
N ILE A 308 -12.04 -13.81 -0.67
CA ILE A 308 -11.38 -14.50 0.45
C ILE A 308 -10.65 -15.78 0.05
N GLU A 309 -11.15 -16.53 -0.94
CA GLU A 309 -10.49 -17.76 -1.38
C GLU A 309 -9.17 -17.46 -2.12
N ALA A 310 -9.12 -16.38 -2.89
CA ALA A 310 -7.88 -15.93 -3.52
C ALA A 310 -6.88 -15.40 -2.48
N VAL A 311 -7.36 -14.72 -1.42
CA VAL A 311 -6.51 -14.32 -0.29
C VAL A 311 -5.93 -15.55 0.42
N LYS A 312 -6.75 -16.56 0.73
CA LYS A 312 -6.29 -17.81 1.35
C LYS A 312 -5.24 -18.52 0.51
N THR A 313 -5.44 -18.57 -0.82
CA THR A 313 -4.47 -19.12 -1.76
C THR A 313 -3.15 -18.37 -1.69
N SER A 314 -3.18 -17.03 -1.72
CA SER A 314 -1.98 -16.20 -1.64
C SER A 314 -1.27 -16.32 -0.30
N VAL A 315 -2.00 -16.44 0.82
CA VAL A 315 -1.42 -16.69 2.16
C VAL A 315 -0.75 -18.05 2.23
N ALA A 316 -1.36 -19.10 1.67
CA ALA A 316 -0.76 -20.43 1.62
C ALA A 316 0.56 -20.41 0.83
N ARG A 317 0.58 -19.76 -0.35
CA ARG A 317 1.79 -19.58 -1.16
C ARG A 317 2.85 -18.75 -0.43
N ALA A 318 2.46 -17.70 0.30
CA ALA A 318 3.41 -16.94 1.12
C ALA A 318 4.09 -17.80 2.17
N ARG A 319 3.35 -18.69 2.85
CA ARG A 319 3.93 -19.63 3.83
C ARG A 319 4.91 -20.62 3.18
N GLU A 320 4.63 -21.10 1.97
CA GLU A 320 5.57 -21.94 1.21
C GLU A 320 6.87 -21.17 0.91
N VAL A 321 6.78 -19.91 0.47
CA VAL A 321 7.93 -19.04 0.23
C VAL A 321 8.74 -18.85 1.51
N TYR A 322 8.09 -18.50 2.62
CA TYR A 322 8.75 -18.29 3.91
C TYR A 322 9.37 -19.55 4.51
N SER A 323 8.86 -20.73 4.15
CA SER A 323 9.43 -22.01 4.61
C SER A 323 10.89 -22.20 4.21
N LEU A 324 11.36 -21.54 3.13
CA LEU A 324 12.76 -21.59 2.71
C LEU A 324 13.72 -20.96 3.73
N TRP A 325 13.21 -20.11 4.64
CA TRP A 325 13.94 -19.54 5.78
C TRP A 325 13.57 -20.20 7.11
N GLY A 326 12.79 -21.30 7.11
CA GLY A 326 12.23 -21.87 8.33
C GLY A 326 11.28 -20.92 9.08
N ALA A 327 10.65 -19.97 8.38
CA ALA A 327 9.88 -18.86 8.93
C ALA A 327 8.42 -18.84 8.49
N ALA A 328 7.83 -19.97 8.12
CA ALA A 328 6.43 -20.05 7.64
C ALA A 328 5.42 -19.52 8.68
N ASP A 329 5.74 -19.63 9.97
CA ASP A 329 4.98 -19.11 11.11
C ASP A 329 4.96 -17.58 11.19
N ARG A 330 5.88 -16.89 10.51
CA ARG A 330 5.90 -15.42 10.43
C ARG A 330 4.87 -14.85 9.47
N VAL A 331 4.17 -15.71 8.71
CA VAL A 331 3.00 -15.32 7.90
C VAL A 331 1.73 -15.66 8.67
N GLU A 332 1.19 -14.67 9.36
CA GLU A 332 -0.08 -14.75 10.07
C GLU A 332 -1.23 -14.28 9.19
N ALA A 333 -2.45 -14.71 9.50
CA ALA A 333 -3.67 -14.26 8.81
C ALA A 333 -4.81 -14.05 9.80
N ASP A 334 -5.50 -12.92 9.69
CA ASP A 334 -6.76 -12.64 10.36
C ASP A 334 -7.91 -12.67 9.34
N PHE A 335 -8.52 -13.84 9.16
CA PHE A 335 -9.73 -14.00 8.36
C PHE A 335 -10.94 -13.76 9.28
N PHE A 336 -11.62 -12.63 9.09
CA PHE A 336 -12.74 -12.25 9.95
C PHE A 336 -14.07 -12.24 9.20
N GLU A 337 -15.15 -12.41 9.95
CA GLU A 337 -16.48 -12.22 9.38
C GLU A 337 -16.78 -10.74 9.20
N GLY A 338 -16.69 -10.26 7.96
CA GLY A 338 -16.86 -8.84 7.64
C GLY A 338 -16.69 -8.56 6.17
N ARG A 339 -16.88 -7.29 5.82
CA ARG A 339 -16.69 -6.77 4.48
C ARG A 339 -15.28 -6.17 4.34
N HIS A 340 -15.11 -5.28 3.36
CA HIS A 340 -13.89 -4.51 3.13
C HIS A 340 -13.71 -3.47 4.24
N GLN A 341 -12.98 -3.82 5.30
CA GLN A 341 -12.75 -2.95 6.48
C GLN A 341 -11.58 -3.44 7.32
N ILE A 342 -11.04 -2.58 8.18
CA ILE A 342 -10.11 -2.98 9.24
C ILE A 342 -10.84 -3.90 10.24
N SER A 343 -10.24 -5.03 10.57
CA SER A 343 -10.64 -5.86 11.70
C SER A 343 -10.06 -5.33 13.01
N GLY A 344 -8.76 -5.09 13.01
CA GLY A 344 -7.99 -4.64 14.19
C GLY A 344 -7.86 -5.69 15.30
N ARG A 345 -8.46 -6.88 15.14
CA ARG A 345 -8.46 -7.93 16.19
C ARG A 345 -7.07 -8.46 16.49
N ARG A 346 -6.20 -8.52 15.47
CA ARG A 346 -4.85 -9.07 15.60
C ARG A 346 -3.77 -8.04 15.21
N ALA A 347 -4.08 -7.11 14.33
CA ALA A 347 -3.13 -6.23 13.65
C ALA A 347 -2.23 -5.44 14.61
N TYR A 348 -2.84 -4.82 15.63
CA TYR A 348 -2.12 -3.95 16.56
C TYR A 348 -1.19 -4.73 17.49
N ASP A 349 -1.68 -5.84 18.04
CA ASP A 349 -0.90 -6.74 18.90
C ASP A 349 0.23 -7.41 18.11
N PHE A 350 -0.05 -7.83 16.86
CA PHE A 350 0.96 -8.39 15.97
C PHE A 350 2.14 -7.42 15.78
N LEU A 351 1.87 -6.17 15.39
CA LEU A 351 2.96 -5.21 15.21
C LEU A 351 3.74 -4.97 16.50
N TRP A 352 3.03 -4.88 17.63
CA TRP A 352 3.68 -4.69 18.92
C TRP A 352 4.61 -5.87 19.26
N GLU A 353 4.11 -7.10 19.20
CA GLU A 353 4.87 -8.32 19.48
C GLU A 353 6.09 -8.48 18.55
N LYS A 354 5.96 -8.12 17.27
CA LYS A 354 7.06 -8.30 16.31
C LYS A 354 8.11 -7.19 16.34
N LEU A 355 7.81 -6.04 16.93
CA LEU A 355 8.71 -4.89 16.96
C LEU A 355 9.23 -4.57 18.37
N VAL A 356 8.49 -4.95 19.40
CA VAL A 356 8.83 -4.61 20.80
C VAL A 356 9.14 -5.84 21.64
N GLY A 357 8.45 -6.97 21.38
CA GLY A 357 8.64 -8.25 22.08
C GLY A 357 7.59 -8.51 23.14
#